data_02d3a71c7b5cde53d96ea3702a80546f
#
_entry.id   02d3a71c7b5cde53d96ea3702a80546f
#
_cell.length_a   1.000
_cell.length_b   1.000
_cell.length_c   1.000
_cell.angle_alpha   90.00
_cell.angle_beta   90.00
_cell.angle_gamma   90.00
#
_symmetry.space_group_name_H-M   'P 1'
#
loop_
_entity.id
_entity.type
_entity.pdbx_description
1 polymer ?
#
loop_
_entity_poly.entity_id
_entity_poly.type
_entity_poly.pdbx_seq_one_letter_code
_entity_poly.pdbx_strand_id
1 'polypeptide(L)'
;EQAYMRQILSKDEPLMAEPVFQSIFPWESSKETFGEHATKLHILSPSFVEALGSDKVDEEMRFPLSRCPYKHQTKSWKTMLSGEGKTIVVTSGTGSGKTECFMIPVLQDIANRNEKDCVQAIFLYPLNALMKSQQKRIHAWCNALPNKITYAIYNGDTEKNKRTESFTSKFFPQLVTRPQIRETPPQVLFTNPTMLNYMLVRAEDKAILEK
;
A
#
# COMPACT_ATOMS: atom_id res chain seq x y z
N GLU A 1 -41.45 -16.59 -17.97
CA GLU A 1 -40.05 -16.46 -17.58
C GLU A 1 -39.30 -17.79 -17.56
N GLN A 2 -39.78 -18.79 -16.80
CA GLN A 2 -39.18 -20.15 -16.74
C GLN A 2 -39.19 -20.88 -18.11
N ALA A 3 -40.25 -20.74 -18.92
CA ALA A 3 -40.30 -21.31 -20.26
C ALA A 3 -39.31 -20.69 -21.21
N TYR A 4 -39.11 -19.37 -21.14
CA TYR A 4 -38.11 -18.62 -21.90
C TYR A 4 -36.70 -19.04 -21.54
N MET A 5 -36.40 -19.16 -20.24
CA MET A 5 -35.08 -19.62 -19.76
C MET A 5 -34.79 -21.07 -20.22
N ARG A 6 -35.78 -21.98 -20.16
CA ARG A 6 -35.61 -23.34 -20.69
C ARG A 6 -35.34 -23.36 -22.20
N GLN A 7 -35.97 -22.48 -22.96
CA GLN A 7 -35.75 -22.38 -24.41
C GLN A 7 -34.36 -21.85 -24.74
N ILE A 8 -33.81 -20.92 -23.93
CA ILE A 8 -32.43 -20.43 -24.08
C ILE A 8 -31.42 -21.50 -23.72
N LEU A 9 -31.66 -22.24 -22.61
CA LEU A 9 -30.78 -23.31 -22.14
C LEU A 9 -30.80 -24.57 -23.00
N SER A 10 -31.84 -24.78 -23.83
CA SER A 10 -31.98 -25.92 -24.74
C SER A 10 -31.44 -25.66 -26.16
N LYS A 11 -30.85 -24.49 -26.45
CA LYS A 11 -30.20 -24.22 -27.72
C LYS A 11 -28.84 -24.92 -27.76
N ASP A 12 -28.46 -25.38 -28.94
CA ASP A 12 -27.15 -26.01 -29.20
C ASP A 12 -25.93 -25.07 -28.94
N GLU A 13 -26.17 -23.76 -28.82
CA GLU A 13 -25.18 -22.78 -28.39
C GLU A 13 -25.32 -22.57 -26.86
N PRO A 14 -24.39 -23.08 -26.04
CA PRO A 14 -24.44 -22.90 -24.59
C PRO A 14 -24.24 -21.41 -24.21
N LEU A 15 -25.00 -20.95 -23.21
CA LEU A 15 -24.85 -19.59 -22.64
C LEU A 15 -23.50 -19.34 -22.02
N MET A 16 -22.73 -20.39 -21.74
CA MET A 16 -21.37 -20.33 -21.27
C MET A 16 -20.45 -20.94 -22.32
N ALA A 17 -19.38 -20.25 -22.63
CA ALA A 17 -18.30 -20.82 -23.43
C ALA A 17 -17.69 -22.04 -22.72
N GLU A 18 -17.17 -22.98 -23.51
CA GLU A 18 -16.42 -24.10 -22.94
C GLU A 18 -15.25 -23.58 -22.09
N PRO A 19 -14.95 -24.22 -20.94
CA PRO A 19 -13.86 -23.80 -20.09
C PRO A 19 -12.53 -23.92 -20.84
N VAL A 20 -11.80 -22.81 -20.91
CA VAL A 20 -10.45 -22.76 -21.49
C VAL A 20 -9.44 -22.84 -20.37
N PHE A 21 -8.60 -23.85 -20.41
CA PHE A 21 -7.46 -23.97 -19.49
C PHE A 21 -6.29 -23.14 -20.00
N GLN A 22 -5.93 -22.12 -19.23
CA GLN A 22 -4.72 -21.34 -19.47
C GLN A 22 -3.70 -21.65 -18.39
N SER A 23 -2.53 -22.16 -18.79
CA SER A 23 -1.39 -22.30 -17.88
C SER A 23 -0.88 -20.93 -17.46
N ILE A 24 -0.85 -20.69 -16.15
CA ILE A 24 -0.20 -19.52 -15.58
C ILE A 24 1.09 -20.01 -14.92
N PHE A 25 2.24 -19.55 -15.43
CA PHE A 25 3.51 -19.84 -14.81
C PHE A 25 3.61 -19.16 -13.43
N PRO A 26 4.13 -19.87 -12.40
CA PRO A 26 4.33 -19.28 -11.09
C PRO A 26 5.36 -18.13 -11.18
N TRP A 27 5.17 -17.13 -10.31
CA TRP A 27 6.13 -16.04 -10.18
C TRP A 27 7.47 -16.57 -9.66
N GLU A 28 8.55 -16.11 -10.25
CA GLU A 28 9.89 -16.57 -9.86
C GLU A 28 10.27 -15.96 -8.51
N SER A 29 10.50 -16.83 -7.52
CA SER A 29 10.92 -16.42 -6.18
C SER A 29 12.41 -16.09 -6.12
N SER A 30 12.79 -15.20 -5.22
CA SER A 30 14.19 -15.00 -4.80
C SER A 30 14.71 -16.26 -4.13
N LYS A 31 16.03 -16.47 -4.16
CA LYS A 31 16.70 -17.51 -3.38
C LYS A 31 16.77 -17.14 -1.90
N GLU A 32 16.88 -15.86 -1.63
CA GLU A 32 17.01 -15.31 -0.29
C GLU A 32 15.64 -15.05 0.33
N THR A 33 15.51 -15.30 1.60
CA THR A 33 14.33 -14.99 2.41
C THR A 33 14.24 -13.50 2.72
N PHE A 34 13.08 -13.04 3.19
CA PHE A 34 12.89 -11.65 3.62
C PHE A 34 13.88 -11.25 4.72
N GLY A 35 14.14 -12.15 5.68
CA GLY A 35 15.15 -11.93 6.72
C GLY A 35 16.57 -11.78 6.14
N GLU A 36 16.92 -12.56 5.13
CA GLU A 36 18.24 -12.48 4.49
C GLU A 36 18.44 -11.21 3.67
N HIS A 37 17.37 -10.55 3.23
CA HIS A 37 17.48 -9.23 2.60
C HIS A 37 17.98 -8.16 3.56
N ALA A 38 17.81 -8.34 4.86
CA ALA A 38 18.41 -7.47 5.88
C ALA A 38 19.83 -7.93 6.26
N THR A 39 20.01 -9.22 6.55
CA THR A 39 21.24 -9.73 7.17
C THR A 39 22.37 -10.04 6.16
N LYS A 40 22.03 -10.51 4.97
CA LYS A 40 23.03 -10.88 3.93
C LYS A 40 23.16 -9.83 2.85
N LEU A 41 22.05 -9.29 2.37
CA LEU A 41 22.04 -8.38 1.23
C LEU A 41 22.07 -6.91 1.62
N HIS A 42 21.80 -6.59 2.88
CA HIS A 42 21.77 -5.22 3.43
C HIS A 42 20.92 -4.23 2.62
N ILE A 43 19.83 -4.73 1.99
CA ILE A 43 18.89 -3.93 1.20
C ILE A 43 17.87 -3.26 2.11
N LEU A 44 17.42 -4.00 3.13
CA LEU A 44 16.46 -3.55 4.14
C LEU A 44 17.14 -3.50 5.51
N SER A 45 16.66 -2.66 6.42
CA SER A 45 17.19 -2.65 7.78
C SER A 45 16.64 -3.82 8.61
N PRO A 46 17.45 -4.40 9.51
CA PRO A 46 16.99 -5.50 10.37
C PRO A 46 15.74 -5.15 11.19
N SER A 47 15.71 -3.97 11.80
CA SER A 47 14.57 -3.51 12.60
C SER A 47 13.28 -3.36 11.80
N PHE A 48 13.37 -2.97 10.52
CA PHE A 48 12.23 -2.89 9.61
C PHE A 48 11.68 -4.28 9.26
N VAL A 49 12.57 -5.19 8.91
CA VAL A 49 12.21 -6.57 8.53
C VAL A 49 11.60 -7.31 9.71
N GLU A 50 12.20 -7.20 10.91
CA GLU A 50 11.69 -7.77 12.15
C GLU A 50 10.30 -7.20 12.51
N ALA A 51 10.10 -5.89 12.34
CA ALA A 51 8.81 -5.26 12.62
C ALA A 51 7.68 -5.82 11.74
N LEU A 52 7.91 -5.93 10.42
CA LEU A 52 6.91 -6.45 9.48
C LEU A 52 6.68 -7.96 9.63
N GLY A 53 7.67 -8.71 10.10
CA GLY A 53 7.60 -10.15 10.35
C GLY A 53 7.13 -10.53 11.74
N SER A 54 6.93 -9.57 12.64
CA SER A 54 6.62 -9.82 14.05
C SER A 54 5.19 -10.32 14.28
N ASP A 55 4.99 -11.00 15.42
CA ASP A 55 3.66 -11.47 15.85
C ASP A 55 2.71 -10.33 16.27
N LYS A 56 3.22 -9.09 16.33
CA LYS A 56 2.40 -7.88 16.53
C LYS A 56 1.59 -7.50 15.29
N VAL A 57 1.96 -8.04 14.13
CA VAL A 57 1.24 -7.85 12.86
C VAL A 57 0.30 -9.02 12.66
N ASP A 58 -0.97 -8.74 12.35
CA ASP A 58 -1.95 -9.77 12.04
C ASP A 58 -1.41 -10.74 10.98
N GLU A 59 -1.68 -12.03 11.13
CA GLU A 59 -1.12 -13.09 10.28
C GLU A 59 -1.37 -12.84 8.79
N GLU A 60 -2.55 -12.36 8.42
CA GLU A 60 -2.90 -12.02 7.04
C GLU A 60 -2.08 -10.86 6.45
N MET A 61 -1.59 -9.95 7.29
CA MET A 61 -0.83 -8.76 6.89
C MET A 61 0.67 -8.92 7.10
N ARG A 62 1.07 -9.95 7.85
CA ARG A 62 2.47 -10.24 8.18
C ARG A 62 3.27 -10.58 6.93
N PHE A 63 4.50 -10.08 6.89
CA PHE A 63 5.48 -10.51 5.92
C PHE A 63 6.53 -11.39 6.62
N PRO A 64 6.35 -12.73 6.65
CA PRO A 64 7.18 -13.62 7.44
C PRO A 64 8.65 -13.56 7.03
N LEU A 65 9.56 -13.61 8.00
CA LEU A 65 11.01 -13.58 7.79
C LEU A 65 11.51 -14.72 6.88
N SER A 66 10.88 -15.88 6.97
CA SER A 66 11.18 -17.06 6.17
C SER A 66 10.63 -17.02 4.73
N ARG A 67 9.77 -16.04 4.42
CA ARG A 67 9.17 -15.92 3.09
C ARG A 67 10.22 -15.50 2.07
N CYS A 68 10.32 -16.22 0.95
CA CYS A 68 11.10 -15.79 -0.20
C CYS A 68 10.28 -14.80 -1.04
N PRO A 69 10.67 -13.53 -1.13
CA PRO A 69 10.01 -12.56 -2.00
C PRO A 69 10.15 -12.96 -3.47
N TYR A 70 9.28 -12.47 -4.32
CA TYR A 70 9.46 -12.67 -5.76
C TYR A 70 10.62 -11.82 -6.31
N LYS A 71 11.29 -12.31 -7.35
CA LYS A 71 12.44 -11.60 -7.98
C LYS A 71 12.11 -10.19 -8.43
N HIS A 72 10.89 -9.94 -8.94
CA HIS A 72 10.47 -8.60 -9.33
C HIS A 72 10.30 -7.66 -8.13
N GLN A 73 9.90 -8.17 -6.96
CA GLN A 73 9.84 -7.38 -5.72
C GLN A 73 11.25 -6.98 -5.29
N THR A 74 12.16 -7.95 -5.18
CA THR A 74 13.55 -7.68 -4.74
C THR A 74 14.29 -6.76 -5.70
N LYS A 75 14.05 -6.89 -7.03
CA LYS A 75 14.60 -5.99 -8.03
C LYS A 75 14.08 -4.56 -7.84
N SER A 76 12.79 -4.41 -7.58
CA SER A 76 12.18 -3.11 -7.29
C SER A 76 12.79 -2.47 -6.05
N TRP A 77 12.91 -3.22 -4.94
CA TRP A 77 13.51 -2.73 -3.68
C TRP A 77 14.93 -2.24 -3.88
N LYS A 78 15.78 -3.04 -4.53
CA LYS A 78 17.16 -2.66 -4.85
C LYS A 78 17.22 -1.35 -5.65
N THR A 79 16.37 -1.23 -6.67
CA THR A 79 16.38 -0.06 -7.54
C THR A 79 15.86 1.19 -6.82
N MET A 80 14.79 1.08 -6.02
CA MET A 80 14.24 2.23 -5.28
C MET A 80 15.17 2.71 -4.17
N LEU A 81 15.84 1.79 -3.48
CA LEU A 81 16.73 2.11 -2.36
C LEU A 81 18.17 2.44 -2.80
N SER A 82 18.48 2.40 -4.10
CA SER A 82 19.83 2.76 -4.60
C SER A 82 20.16 4.24 -4.48
N GLY A 83 19.18 5.11 -4.19
CA GLY A 83 19.38 6.57 -4.10
C GLY A 83 19.54 7.29 -5.45
N GLU A 84 19.42 6.58 -6.57
CA GLU A 84 19.67 7.17 -7.91
C GLU A 84 18.44 7.87 -8.53
N GLY A 85 17.35 8.05 -7.79
CA GLY A 85 16.15 8.77 -8.27
C GLY A 85 15.48 8.15 -9.50
N LYS A 86 15.47 6.81 -9.62
CA LYS A 86 14.96 6.10 -10.79
C LYS A 86 13.45 5.97 -10.80
N THR A 87 12.87 6.08 -11.99
CA THR A 87 11.47 5.69 -12.23
C THR A 87 11.38 4.18 -12.44
N ILE A 88 10.41 3.53 -11.77
CA ILE A 88 10.18 2.09 -11.88
C ILE A 88 8.77 1.84 -12.38
N VAL A 89 8.65 0.98 -13.39
CA VAL A 89 7.36 0.46 -13.87
C VAL A 89 7.31 -1.03 -13.58
N VAL A 90 6.33 -1.46 -12.76
CA VAL A 90 6.11 -2.86 -12.41
C VAL A 90 4.88 -3.38 -13.14
N THR A 91 5.09 -4.26 -14.12
CA THR A 91 4.04 -4.95 -14.86
C THR A 91 4.04 -6.42 -14.51
N SER A 92 2.94 -6.93 -14.00
CA SER A 92 2.78 -8.35 -13.65
C SER A 92 1.30 -8.67 -13.47
N GLY A 93 0.91 -9.93 -13.52
CA GLY A 93 -0.47 -10.37 -13.33
C GLY A 93 -1.02 -10.07 -11.94
N THR A 94 -2.32 -10.30 -11.77
CA THR A 94 -3.00 -10.14 -10.48
C THR A 94 -2.43 -11.13 -9.44
N GLY A 95 -2.34 -10.71 -8.18
CA GLY A 95 -1.83 -11.57 -7.10
C GLY A 95 -0.30 -11.73 -7.04
N SER A 96 0.46 -11.04 -7.90
CA SER A 96 1.93 -11.12 -7.94
C SER A 96 2.66 -10.31 -6.86
N GLY A 97 1.95 -9.66 -5.95
CA GLY A 97 2.57 -8.81 -4.92
C GLY A 97 3.16 -7.50 -5.46
N LYS A 98 2.50 -6.86 -6.44
CA LYS A 98 2.92 -5.55 -6.96
C LYS A 98 2.97 -4.46 -5.89
N THR A 99 2.05 -4.51 -4.94
CA THR A 99 1.98 -3.54 -3.84
C THR A 99 3.25 -3.54 -3.01
N GLU A 100 3.79 -4.70 -2.71
CA GLU A 100 5.02 -4.88 -1.95
C GLU A 100 6.24 -4.35 -2.71
N CYS A 101 6.20 -4.29 -4.05
CA CYS A 101 7.29 -3.75 -4.86
C CYS A 101 7.61 -2.29 -4.53
N PHE A 102 6.62 -1.48 -4.21
CA PHE A 102 6.79 -0.06 -3.92
C PHE A 102 6.55 0.30 -2.46
N MET A 103 5.63 -0.37 -1.77
CA MET A 103 5.28 -0.04 -0.39
C MET A 103 6.42 -0.36 0.57
N ILE A 104 7.07 -1.52 0.46
CA ILE A 104 8.19 -1.91 1.32
C ILE A 104 9.35 -0.93 1.23
N PRO A 105 9.92 -0.61 0.04
CA PRO A 105 11.05 0.32 -0.03
C PRO A 105 10.67 1.75 0.36
N VAL A 106 9.45 2.22 0.08
CA VAL A 106 9.01 3.55 0.51
C VAL A 106 8.93 3.64 2.03
N LEU A 107 8.30 2.66 2.70
CA LEU A 107 8.23 2.65 4.16
C LEU A 107 9.60 2.48 4.81
N GLN A 108 10.50 1.70 4.20
CA GLN A 108 11.89 1.57 4.65
C GLN A 108 12.64 2.90 4.57
N ASP A 109 12.52 3.64 3.46
CA ASP A 109 13.17 4.93 3.28
C ASP A 109 12.65 5.96 4.30
N ILE A 110 11.33 6.04 4.48
CA ILE A 110 10.70 6.93 5.49
C ILE A 110 11.17 6.57 6.91
N ALA A 111 11.22 5.27 7.24
CA ALA A 111 11.69 4.82 8.55
C ALA A 111 13.14 5.22 8.81
N ASN A 112 14.00 5.21 7.78
CA ASN A 112 15.40 5.62 7.88
C ASN A 112 15.57 7.13 8.05
N ARG A 113 14.79 7.95 7.33
CA ARG A 113 14.86 9.43 7.41
C ARG A 113 14.38 9.95 8.75
N ASN A 114 13.35 9.29 9.32
CA ASN A 114 12.71 9.68 10.59
C ASN A 114 12.24 11.16 10.64
N GLU A 115 11.96 11.74 9.48
CA GLU A 115 11.35 13.07 9.36
C GLU A 115 9.85 12.97 9.66
N LYS A 116 9.28 13.98 10.33
CA LYS A 116 7.87 14.00 10.73
C LYS A 116 7.19 15.27 10.24
N ASP A 117 5.87 15.27 10.30
CA ASP A 117 5.02 16.43 9.97
C ASP A 117 5.21 16.98 8.55
N CYS A 118 5.63 16.12 7.64
CA CYS A 118 5.77 16.40 6.21
C CYS A 118 5.41 15.19 5.36
N VAL A 119 4.86 15.41 4.17
CA VAL A 119 4.53 14.33 3.22
C VAL A 119 5.79 13.91 2.49
N GLN A 120 6.23 12.68 2.75
CA GLN A 120 7.41 12.07 2.12
C GLN A 120 7.04 11.15 0.95
N ALA A 121 5.81 10.61 0.95
CA ALA A 121 5.32 9.77 -0.14
C ALA A 121 3.84 10.00 -0.41
N ILE A 122 3.47 10.02 -1.68
CA ILE A 122 2.08 10.09 -2.14
C ILE A 122 1.75 8.82 -2.91
N PHE A 123 0.76 8.07 -2.45
CA PHE A 123 0.21 6.91 -3.14
C PHE A 123 -1.08 7.28 -3.86
N LEU A 124 -1.03 7.26 -5.19
CA LEU A 124 -2.18 7.58 -6.03
C LEU A 124 -2.92 6.32 -6.45
N TYR A 125 -4.17 6.21 -6.03
CA TYR A 125 -5.06 5.14 -6.44
C TYR A 125 -6.21 5.69 -7.29
N PRO A 126 -6.52 5.07 -8.42
CA PRO A 126 -7.61 5.55 -9.28
C PRO A 126 -8.99 5.44 -8.64
N LEU A 127 -9.17 4.51 -7.71
CA LEU A 127 -10.44 4.21 -7.05
C LEU A 127 -10.30 4.19 -5.52
N ASN A 128 -11.26 4.79 -4.82
CA ASN A 128 -11.32 4.77 -3.34
C ASN A 128 -11.40 3.35 -2.76
N ALA A 129 -12.06 2.43 -3.47
CA ALA A 129 -12.16 1.02 -3.06
C ALA A 129 -10.78 0.34 -2.95
N LEU A 130 -9.84 0.67 -3.87
CA LEU A 130 -8.48 0.14 -3.83
C LEU A 130 -7.70 0.68 -2.62
N MET A 131 -7.86 1.97 -2.27
CA MET A 131 -7.27 2.52 -1.05
C MET A 131 -7.79 1.81 0.20
N LYS A 132 -9.11 1.61 0.29
CA LYS A 132 -9.74 0.91 1.42
C LYS A 132 -9.25 -0.53 1.55
N SER A 133 -9.05 -1.24 0.43
CA SER A 133 -8.52 -2.62 0.45
C SER A 133 -7.09 -2.72 1.01
N GLN A 134 -6.28 -1.67 0.89
CA GLN A 134 -4.92 -1.63 1.42
C GLN A 134 -4.84 -1.06 2.85
N GLN A 135 -5.91 -0.46 3.35
CA GLN A 135 -5.90 0.27 4.63
C GLN A 135 -5.45 -0.60 5.82
N LYS A 136 -5.95 -1.83 5.93
CA LYS A 136 -5.57 -2.75 7.02
C LYS A 136 -4.07 -3.03 7.01
N ARG A 137 -3.51 -3.35 5.83
CA ARG A 137 -2.08 -3.65 5.66
C ARG A 137 -1.21 -2.45 6.01
N ILE A 138 -1.56 -1.28 5.49
CA ILE A 138 -0.83 -0.04 5.76
C ILE A 138 -0.86 0.28 7.24
N HIS A 139 -2.03 0.18 7.88
CA HIS A 139 -2.15 0.39 9.32
C HIS A 139 -1.26 -0.56 10.12
N ALA A 140 -1.33 -1.85 9.82
CA ALA A 140 -0.54 -2.87 10.48
C ALA A 140 0.98 -2.61 10.35
N TRP A 141 1.46 -2.32 9.15
CA TRP A 141 2.87 -2.07 8.89
C TRP A 141 3.36 -0.75 9.51
N CYS A 142 2.64 0.35 9.30
CA CYS A 142 3.00 1.65 9.89
C CYS A 142 3.01 1.62 11.42
N ASN A 143 2.08 0.86 12.03
CA ASN A 143 2.00 0.74 13.48
C ASN A 143 3.07 -0.20 14.09
N ALA A 144 3.53 -1.19 13.32
CA ALA A 144 4.53 -2.17 13.77
C ALA A 144 5.94 -1.59 13.87
N LEU A 145 6.24 -0.57 13.06
CA LEU A 145 7.57 0.06 13.04
C LEU A 145 7.89 0.75 14.36
N PRO A 146 9.15 0.72 14.83
CA PRO A 146 9.58 1.37 16.09
C PRO A 146 9.22 2.85 16.14
N ASN A 147 9.50 3.57 15.06
CA ASN A 147 9.08 4.95 14.85
C ASN A 147 7.84 4.93 13.96
N LYS A 148 6.66 4.74 14.55
CA LYS A 148 5.41 4.63 13.82
C LYS A 148 5.31 5.69 12.71
N ILE A 149 5.05 5.24 11.50
CA ILE A 149 4.89 6.11 10.33
C ILE A 149 3.44 6.59 10.29
N THR A 150 3.24 7.92 10.30
CA THR A 150 1.91 8.49 10.16
C THR A 150 1.44 8.42 8.71
N TYR A 151 0.16 8.09 8.53
CA TYR A 151 -0.46 8.08 7.21
C TYR A 151 -1.87 8.64 7.23
N ALA A 152 -2.34 9.11 6.09
CA ALA A 152 -3.72 9.53 5.89
C ALA A 152 -4.29 9.02 4.57
N ILE A 153 -5.60 8.74 4.56
CA ILE A 153 -6.38 8.57 3.34
C ILE A 153 -7.16 9.87 3.15
N TYR A 154 -6.76 10.67 2.15
CA TYR A 154 -7.36 11.97 1.86
C TYR A 154 -8.19 11.89 0.58
N ASN A 155 -9.51 11.88 0.75
CA ASN A 155 -10.47 11.77 -0.33
C ASN A 155 -11.78 12.52 0.01
N GLY A 156 -12.84 12.32 -0.78
CA GLY A 156 -14.14 12.92 -0.55
C GLY A 156 -14.78 12.56 0.80
N ASP A 157 -14.51 11.33 1.28
CA ASP A 157 -15.08 10.77 2.51
C ASP A 157 -14.30 11.17 3.77
N THR A 158 -13.12 11.81 3.64
CA THR A 158 -12.30 12.21 4.79
C THR A 158 -13.06 13.20 5.66
N GLU A 159 -13.13 12.92 6.98
CA GLU A 159 -13.86 13.72 7.97
C GLU A 159 -13.44 15.19 7.93
N LYS A 160 -14.42 16.06 7.73
CA LYS A 160 -14.21 17.50 7.52
C LYS A 160 -14.12 18.28 8.83
N ASN A 161 -14.73 17.76 9.88
CA ASN A 161 -14.83 18.45 11.15
C ASN A 161 -13.66 18.10 12.08
N LYS A 162 -13.27 19.06 12.90
CA LYS A 162 -12.32 18.79 13.99
C LYS A 162 -12.95 17.82 14.98
N ARG A 163 -12.20 16.80 15.38
CA ARG A 163 -12.59 15.84 16.39
C ARG A 163 -11.70 16.00 17.62
N THR A 164 -12.16 15.48 18.75
CA THR A 164 -11.36 15.47 19.98
C THR A 164 -10.10 14.61 19.82
N GLU A 165 -9.06 14.93 20.55
CA GLU A 165 -7.82 14.15 20.56
C GLU A 165 -8.05 12.69 20.99
N SER A 166 -8.95 12.48 21.97
CA SER A 166 -9.37 11.14 22.39
C SER A 166 -10.03 10.33 21.27
N PHE A 167 -10.68 10.97 20.31
CA PHE A 167 -11.24 10.30 19.13
C PHE A 167 -10.14 9.96 18.12
N THR A 168 -9.28 10.92 17.77
CA THR A 168 -8.26 10.76 16.74
C THR A 168 -7.15 9.80 17.16
N SER A 169 -6.79 9.78 18.43
CA SER A 169 -5.74 8.86 18.96
C SER A 169 -6.08 7.38 18.83
N LYS A 170 -7.36 7.02 18.75
CA LYS A 170 -7.80 5.63 18.53
C LYS A 170 -7.38 5.08 17.18
N PHE A 171 -7.18 5.95 16.20
CA PHE A 171 -6.81 5.58 14.83
C PHE A 171 -5.31 5.68 14.56
N PHE A 172 -4.54 6.22 15.53
CA PHE A 172 -3.10 6.38 15.34
C PHE A 172 -2.42 5.04 14.95
N PRO A 173 -1.52 5.01 13.95
CA PRO A 173 -0.86 6.13 13.26
C PRO A 173 -1.64 6.75 12.07
N GLN A 174 -2.90 6.38 11.85
CA GLN A 174 -3.74 7.03 10.84
C GLN A 174 -4.24 8.40 11.28
N LEU A 175 -4.04 9.44 10.47
CA LEU A 175 -4.69 10.73 10.61
C LEU A 175 -6.03 10.69 9.86
N VAL A 176 -7.13 11.01 10.56
CA VAL A 176 -8.48 10.72 10.05
C VAL A 176 -9.30 11.96 9.70
N THR A 177 -8.93 13.15 10.18
CA THR A 177 -9.67 14.39 9.92
C THR A 177 -8.88 15.37 9.09
N ARG A 178 -9.55 16.14 8.21
CA ARG A 178 -8.89 17.17 7.39
C ARG A 178 -8.14 18.21 8.23
N PRO A 179 -8.70 18.76 9.33
CA PRO A 179 -7.96 19.68 10.17
C PRO A 179 -6.65 19.06 10.73
N GLN A 180 -6.71 17.82 11.23
CA GLN A 180 -5.54 17.12 11.73
C GLN A 180 -4.46 16.95 10.65
N ILE A 181 -4.86 16.54 9.44
CA ILE A 181 -3.95 16.32 8.31
C ILE A 181 -3.30 17.64 7.85
N ARG A 182 -4.00 18.77 7.95
CA ARG A 182 -3.48 20.10 7.60
C ARG A 182 -2.55 20.66 8.66
N GLU A 183 -2.87 20.45 9.95
CA GLU A 183 -2.04 20.89 11.08
C GLU A 183 -0.73 20.09 11.16
N THR A 184 -0.81 18.78 11.03
CA THR A 184 0.29 17.82 11.08
C THR A 184 0.24 16.90 9.86
N PRO A 185 0.88 17.26 8.73
CA PRO A 185 0.87 16.43 7.54
C PRO A 185 1.43 15.02 7.81
N PRO A 186 0.78 13.96 7.26
CA PRO A 186 1.26 12.60 7.42
C PRO A 186 2.52 12.36 6.61
N GLN A 187 3.34 11.41 7.02
CA GLN A 187 4.51 11.00 6.23
C GLN A 187 4.09 10.29 4.93
N VAL A 188 2.95 9.58 4.95
CA VAL A 188 2.40 8.89 3.76
C VAL A 188 0.98 9.36 3.49
N LEU A 189 0.76 9.88 2.29
CA LEU A 189 -0.54 10.36 1.84
C LEU A 189 -1.13 9.42 0.78
N PHE A 190 -2.28 8.83 1.07
CA PHE A 190 -3.07 8.07 0.10
C PHE A 190 -4.19 8.96 -0.44
N THR A 191 -4.25 9.10 -1.75
CA THR A 191 -5.27 9.92 -2.39
C THR A 191 -5.59 9.42 -3.79
N ASN A 192 -6.52 10.07 -4.48
CA ASN A 192 -6.79 9.82 -5.89
C ASN A 192 -6.42 11.05 -6.74
N PRO A 193 -6.24 10.89 -8.07
CA PRO A 193 -5.82 11.99 -8.94
C PRO A 193 -6.74 13.22 -8.87
N THR A 194 -8.06 13.00 -8.79
CA THR A 194 -9.03 14.09 -8.68
C THR A 194 -8.85 14.88 -7.38
N MET A 195 -8.68 14.19 -6.26
CA MET A 195 -8.47 14.85 -4.99
C MET A 195 -7.12 15.56 -4.94
N LEU A 196 -6.06 14.97 -5.49
CA LEU A 196 -4.75 15.64 -5.58
C LEU A 196 -4.86 16.94 -6.36
N ASN A 197 -5.57 16.96 -7.50
CA ASN A 197 -5.84 18.18 -8.24
C ASN A 197 -6.56 19.23 -7.38
N TYR A 198 -7.55 18.84 -6.58
CA TYR A 198 -8.19 19.76 -5.65
C TYR A 198 -7.24 20.30 -4.58
N MET A 199 -6.37 19.47 -4.03
CA MET A 199 -5.39 19.87 -3.02
C MET A 199 -4.41 20.91 -3.59
N LEU A 200 -3.98 20.76 -4.84
CA LEU A 200 -3.07 21.70 -5.51
C LEU A 200 -3.69 23.11 -5.71
N VAL A 201 -5.02 23.23 -5.80
CA VAL A 201 -5.70 24.51 -6.03
C VAL A 201 -6.29 25.12 -4.75
N ARG A 202 -6.56 24.32 -3.72
CA ARG A 202 -7.16 24.81 -2.47
C ARG A 202 -6.09 25.39 -1.55
N ALA A 203 -6.24 26.67 -1.21
CA ALA A 203 -5.30 27.33 -0.30
C ALA A 203 -5.18 26.62 1.06
N GLU A 204 -6.27 26.07 1.57
CA GLU A 204 -6.31 25.38 2.86
C GLU A 204 -5.60 24.02 2.87
N ASP A 205 -5.43 23.37 1.70
CA ASP A 205 -4.74 22.08 1.55
C ASP A 205 -3.26 22.24 1.19
N LYS A 206 -2.84 23.47 0.87
CA LYS A 206 -1.47 23.81 0.48
C LYS A 206 -0.44 23.40 1.53
N ALA A 207 -0.77 23.61 2.79
CA ALA A 207 0.09 23.24 3.93
C ALA A 207 0.41 21.74 4.00
N ILE A 208 -0.41 20.85 3.38
CA ILE A 208 -0.15 19.41 3.34
C ILE A 208 1.00 19.08 2.39
N LEU A 209 1.12 19.81 1.28
CA LEU A 209 2.06 19.52 0.19
C LEU A 209 3.34 20.36 0.22
N GLU A 210 3.37 21.46 0.99
CA GLU A 210 4.50 22.40 1.05
C GLU A 210 5.39 22.23 2.29
N LYS A 211 4.99 21.40 3.23
CA LYS A 211 5.86 21.04 4.37
C LYS A 211 6.60 19.77 4.01
#